data_f630718a2ce03db0420d3dee495ddf0a
#
_entry.id   f630718a2ce03db0420d3dee495ddf0a
#
_cell.length_a   1.000
_cell.length_b   1.000
_cell.length_c   1.000
_cell.angle_alpha   90.00
_cell.angle_beta   90.00
_cell.angle_gamma   90.00
#
_symmetry.space_group_name_H-M   'P 1'
#
loop_
_entity.id
_entity.type
_entity.pdbx_description
1 polymer ?
#
loop_
_entity_poly.entity_id
_entity_poly.type
_entity_poly.pdbx_seq_one_letter_code
_entity_poly.pdbx_strand_id
1 'polypeptide(L)'
;FFRNASQFSLVGQLSLIDKRLVATYQQPYIFGIKMRTLLSGYLEREERTSFGYARQGFSLSTLRSLPASFSLALAGGALKTWLTHLEISESQVEKERRPYSIAYGSMTFVRDTRNDTFNPERGAFFSLALERAYPLFSTESDFFKLFAKFQYFYPLVASINFYTTVRFGLASGLVPIPERFFAGGSNSFRGVSFEMLGPTEPESGLPLGGKSIFLFNMEARFRLVKKVPGLYGAVFYDMGNVFPEMKDFNFLELKQSVGLGLRFKTPLGPIRFDMGWNLNATEKKWKPLFFLTIGNMF
;
A
#
# COMPACT_ATOMS: atom_id res chain seq x y z
N PHE A 1 -7.18 -19.37 -36.04
CA PHE A 1 -5.75 -19.20 -35.75
C PHE A 1 -5.58 -18.69 -34.32
N PHE A 2 -5.75 -19.58 -33.33
CA PHE A 2 -5.46 -19.26 -31.93
C PHE A 2 -3.95 -19.43 -31.69
N ARG A 3 -3.19 -18.42 -32.01
CA ARG A 3 -1.75 -18.32 -31.68
C ARG A 3 -1.52 -17.67 -30.31
N ASN A 4 -2.50 -17.76 -29.42
CA ASN A 4 -2.50 -17.03 -28.17
C ASN A 4 -2.50 -18.05 -27.03
N ALA A 5 -1.36 -18.16 -26.33
CA ALA A 5 -1.25 -18.91 -25.09
C ALA A 5 -2.06 -18.21 -23.98
N SER A 6 -3.37 -18.42 -23.98
CA SER A 6 -4.21 -18.05 -22.83
C SER A 6 -3.80 -18.88 -21.62
N GLN A 7 -3.82 -18.27 -20.46
CA GLN A 7 -3.47 -18.92 -19.20
C GLN A 7 -4.65 -18.80 -18.22
N PHE A 8 -4.95 -19.89 -17.55
CA PHE A 8 -5.81 -19.87 -16.38
C PHE A 8 -4.96 -20.14 -15.15
N SER A 9 -5.17 -19.37 -14.10
CA SER A 9 -4.49 -19.55 -12.81
C SER A 9 -5.50 -19.45 -11.68
N LEU A 10 -5.29 -20.28 -10.66
CA LEU A 10 -5.99 -20.22 -9.38
C LEU A 10 -4.93 -20.04 -8.30
N VAL A 11 -5.03 -18.95 -7.54
CA VAL A 11 -4.08 -18.59 -6.48
C VAL A 11 -4.82 -18.50 -5.17
N GLY A 12 -4.41 -19.29 -4.18
CA GLY A 12 -4.84 -19.19 -2.80
C GLY A 12 -3.72 -18.59 -1.94
N GLN A 13 -4.07 -17.59 -1.15
CA GLN A 13 -3.20 -17.01 -0.12
C GLN A 13 -3.87 -17.17 1.23
N LEU A 14 -3.12 -17.67 2.20
CA LEU A 14 -3.62 -17.87 3.57
C LEU A 14 -2.59 -17.31 4.54
N SER A 15 -3.03 -16.35 5.35
CA SER A 15 -2.29 -15.85 6.49
C SER A 15 -3.23 -15.68 7.70
N LEU A 16 -2.71 -15.26 8.83
CA LEU A 16 -3.53 -15.03 10.04
C LEU A 16 -4.51 -13.87 9.85
N ILE A 17 -4.13 -12.88 9.03
CA ILE A 17 -4.89 -11.63 8.85
C ILE A 17 -5.47 -11.48 7.44
N ASP A 18 -5.02 -12.28 6.46
CA ASP A 18 -5.46 -12.18 5.06
C ASP A 18 -5.71 -13.58 4.49
N LYS A 19 -6.90 -13.80 3.95
CA LYS A 19 -7.31 -15.01 3.24
C LYS A 19 -7.87 -14.58 1.90
N ARG A 20 -7.21 -15.03 0.83
CA ARG A 20 -7.60 -14.62 -0.53
C ARG A 20 -7.60 -15.81 -1.47
N LEU A 21 -8.61 -15.91 -2.31
CA LEU A 21 -8.69 -16.83 -3.43
C LEU A 21 -8.94 -16.03 -4.70
N VAL A 22 -8.10 -16.21 -5.69
CA VAL A 22 -8.19 -15.48 -6.97
C VAL A 22 -8.14 -16.48 -8.12
N ALA A 23 -9.16 -16.48 -8.97
CA ALA A 23 -9.18 -17.16 -10.25
C ALA A 23 -8.94 -16.13 -11.35
N THR A 24 -7.97 -16.34 -12.21
CA THR A 24 -7.61 -15.40 -13.28
C THR A 24 -7.50 -16.12 -14.61
N TYR A 25 -8.18 -15.58 -15.62
CA TYR A 25 -7.97 -15.91 -17.03
C TYR A 25 -7.18 -14.78 -17.70
N GLN A 26 -6.04 -15.12 -18.28
CA GLN A 26 -5.15 -14.17 -18.96
C GLN A 26 -5.17 -14.38 -20.45
N GLN A 27 -5.34 -13.29 -21.19
CA GLN A 27 -5.25 -13.22 -22.64
C GLN A 27 -4.14 -12.25 -23.04
N PRO A 28 -3.05 -12.70 -23.73
CA PRO A 28 -1.92 -11.82 -24.04
C PRO A 28 -2.15 -10.86 -25.22
N TYR A 29 -3.16 -11.15 -26.06
CA TYR A 29 -3.48 -10.32 -27.23
C TYR A 29 -4.99 -10.12 -27.32
N ILE A 30 -5.42 -8.89 -27.61
CA ILE A 30 -6.79 -8.53 -27.97
C ILE A 30 -6.80 -7.85 -29.32
N PHE A 31 -7.61 -8.36 -30.26
CA PHE A 31 -7.71 -7.84 -31.65
C PHE A 31 -6.35 -7.66 -32.33
N GLY A 32 -5.40 -8.58 -32.11
CA GLY A 32 -4.05 -8.52 -32.69
C GLY A 32 -3.08 -7.55 -32.01
N ILE A 33 -3.54 -6.77 -31.05
CA ILE A 33 -2.69 -5.84 -30.27
C ILE A 33 -2.10 -6.61 -29.08
N LYS A 34 -0.78 -6.46 -28.87
CA LYS A 34 -0.09 -7.00 -27.69
C LYS A 34 -0.49 -6.20 -26.46
N MET A 35 -1.49 -6.72 -25.76
CA MET A 35 -2.09 -6.08 -24.58
C MET A 35 -2.53 -7.19 -23.63
N ARG A 36 -1.81 -7.32 -22.50
CA ARG A 36 -2.11 -8.36 -21.51
C ARG A 36 -3.39 -8.02 -20.79
N THR A 37 -4.43 -8.81 -21.02
CA THR A 37 -5.74 -8.63 -20.40
C THR A 37 -6.01 -9.78 -19.45
N LEU A 38 -6.53 -9.44 -18.28
CA LEU A 38 -6.87 -10.37 -17.21
C LEU A 38 -8.34 -10.19 -16.83
N LEU A 39 -9.07 -11.29 -16.85
CA LEU A 39 -10.38 -11.40 -16.21
C LEU A 39 -10.20 -12.17 -14.91
N SER A 40 -10.52 -11.55 -13.80
CA SER A 40 -10.31 -12.13 -12.47
C SER A 40 -11.59 -12.14 -11.67
N GLY A 41 -11.84 -13.25 -10.96
CA GLY A 41 -12.82 -13.33 -9.89
C GLY A 41 -12.09 -13.58 -8.58
N TYR A 42 -12.53 -12.95 -7.49
CA TYR A 42 -11.83 -13.06 -6.20
C TYR A 42 -12.78 -13.11 -5.02
N LEU A 43 -12.32 -13.83 -3.99
CA LEU A 43 -12.86 -13.86 -2.64
C LEU A 43 -11.74 -13.46 -1.69
N GLU A 44 -12.02 -12.54 -0.79
CA GLU A 44 -11.05 -11.99 0.13
C GLU A 44 -11.68 -11.82 1.52
N ARG A 45 -10.92 -12.11 2.56
CA ARG A 45 -11.21 -11.75 3.94
C ARG A 45 -9.96 -11.21 4.57
N GLU A 46 -10.06 -10.01 5.14
CA GLU A 46 -8.95 -9.32 5.80
C GLU A 46 -9.37 -8.88 7.19
N GLU A 47 -8.47 -9.10 8.15
CA GLU A 47 -8.58 -8.63 9.53
C GLU A 47 -7.61 -7.48 9.72
N ARG A 48 -8.13 -6.33 10.16
CA ARG A 48 -7.39 -5.10 10.39
C ARG A 48 -7.45 -4.70 11.86
N THR A 49 -6.72 -3.65 12.23
CA THR A 49 -6.60 -3.23 13.64
C THR A 49 -7.93 -2.83 14.26
N SER A 50 -8.85 -2.22 13.52
CA SER A 50 -10.12 -1.70 14.03
C SER A 50 -11.37 -2.37 13.45
N PHE A 51 -11.22 -3.18 12.41
CA PHE A 51 -12.33 -3.89 11.77
C PHE A 51 -11.84 -5.08 10.97
N GLY A 52 -12.75 -6.00 10.66
CA GLY A 52 -12.55 -7.03 9.64
C GLY A 52 -13.55 -6.87 8.52
N TYR A 53 -13.17 -7.28 7.32
CA TYR A 53 -14.10 -7.31 6.19
C TYR A 53 -13.95 -8.58 5.34
N ALA A 54 -15.03 -8.93 4.65
CA ALA A 54 -15.01 -9.89 3.58
C ALA A 54 -15.48 -9.23 2.29
N ARG A 55 -14.87 -9.62 1.18
CA ARG A 55 -15.10 -9.02 -0.14
C ARG A 55 -15.17 -10.10 -1.20
N GLN A 56 -16.10 -9.94 -2.14
CA GLN A 56 -16.13 -10.71 -3.37
C GLN A 56 -16.30 -9.80 -4.57
N GLY A 57 -15.72 -10.17 -5.68
CA GLY A 57 -15.83 -9.35 -6.87
C GLY A 57 -15.23 -9.97 -8.10
N PHE A 58 -15.36 -9.24 -9.20
CA PHE A 58 -14.69 -9.52 -10.45
C PHE A 58 -14.07 -8.26 -11.02
N SER A 59 -13.03 -8.43 -11.82
CA SER A 59 -12.37 -7.33 -12.51
C SER A 59 -11.91 -7.75 -13.90
N LEU A 60 -11.97 -6.83 -14.82
CA LEU A 60 -11.31 -6.89 -16.12
C LEU A 60 -10.22 -5.84 -16.12
N SER A 61 -9.00 -6.25 -16.35
CA SER A 61 -7.87 -5.33 -16.42
C SER A 61 -7.03 -5.56 -17.66
N THR A 62 -6.42 -4.49 -18.17
CA THR A 62 -5.50 -4.55 -19.29
C THR A 62 -4.24 -3.78 -18.97
N LEU A 63 -3.09 -4.35 -19.34
CA LEU A 63 -1.78 -3.75 -19.15
C LEU A 63 -1.08 -3.63 -20.50
N ARG A 64 -0.64 -2.42 -20.83
CA ARG A 64 0.15 -2.12 -22.00
C ARG A 64 1.49 -1.51 -21.59
N SER A 65 2.58 -2.13 -22.02
CA SER A 65 3.91 -1.54 -21.94
C SER A 65 4.06 -0.48 -23.02
N LEU A 66 4.63 0.64 -22.64
CA LEU A 66 4.90 1.81 -23.48
C LEU A 66 6.43 2.02 -23.59
N PRO A 67 6.92 2.83 -24.53
CA PRO A 67 8.35 3.18 -24.62
C PRO A 67 8.88 3.83 -23.34
N ALA A 68 10.19 3.88 -23.17
CA ALA A 68 10.91 4.54 -22.06
C ALA A 68 10.54 4.04 -20.66
N SER A 69 10.29 2.72 -20.53
CA SER A 69 9.94 2.06 -19.26
C SER A 69 8.60 2.53 -18.65
N PHE A 70 7.69 3.05 -19.48
CA PHE A 70 6.33 3.35 -19.08
C PHE A 70 5.41 2.14 -19.25
N SER A 71 4.38 2.08 -18.45
CA SER A 71 3.24 1.18 -18.62
C SER A 71 1.95 1.85 -18.19
N LEU A 72 0.86 1.46 -18.83
CA LEU A 72 -0.49 1.90 -18.55
C LEU A 72 -1.35 0.67 -18.25
N ALA A 73 -1.98 0.66 -17.10
CA ALA A 73 -3.00 -0.31 -16.75
C ALA A 73 -4.36 0.38 -16.66
N LEU A 74 -5.37 -0.23 -17.26
CA LEU A 74 -6.77 0.13 -17.10
C LEU A 74 -7.48 -1.05 -16.46
N ALA A 75 -8.33 -0.80 -15.48
CA ALA A 75 -9.15 -1.83 -14.90
C ALA A 75 -10.56 -1.32 -14.63
N GLY A 76 -11.52 -2.23 -14.64
CA GLY A 76 -12.87 -1.98 -14.21
C GLY A 76 -13.48 -3.26 -13.64
N GLY A 77 -14.43 -3.13 -12.76
CA GLY A 77 -15.04 -4.29 -12.12
C GLY A 77 -16.19 -3.91 -11.21
N ALA A 78 -16.68 -4.91 -10.53
CA ALA A 78 -17.65 -4.73 -9.46
C ALA A 78 -17.29 -5.61 -8.28
N LEU A 79 -17.57 -5.10 -7.10
CA LEU A 79 -17.32 -5.80 -5.85
C LEU A 79 -18.44 -5.55 -4.85
N LYS A 80 -18.59 -6.50 -3.93
CA LYS A 80 -19.42 -6.38 -2.75
C LYS A 80 -18.54 -6.62 -1.52
N THR A 81 -18.63 -5.71 -0.56
CA THR A 81 -17.88 -5.77 0.70
C THR A 81 -18.86 -5.74 1.86
N TRP A 82 -18.57 -6.52 2.89
CA TRP A 82 -19.29 -6.47 4.17
C TRP A 82 -18.30 -6.58 5.32
N LEU A 83 -18.56 -5.84 6.39
CA LEU A 83 -17.77 -5.91 7.61
C LEU A 83 -18.08 -7.21 8.35
N THR A 84 -17.05 -7.92 8.80
CA THR A 84 -17.17 -9.17 9.56
C THR A 84 -17.22 -8.89 11.06
N HIS A 85 -16.47 -7.90 11.51
CA HIS A 85 -16.54 -7.33 12.86
C HIS A 85 -16.08 -5.88 12.84
N LEU A 86 -16.40 -5.13 13.88
CA LEU A 86 -16.08 -3.73 14.04
C LEU A 86 -15.85 -3.47 15.53
N GLU A 87 -14.64 -3.01 15.87
CA GLU A 87 -14.23 -2.73 17.26
C GLU A 87 -14.35 -1.24 17.64
N ILE A 88 -14.70 -0.38 16.67
CA ILE A 88 -14.98 1.04 16.87
C ILE A 88 -16.47 1.26 17.15
N SER A 89 -16.81 2.31 17.93
CA SER A 89 -18.16 2.54 18.42
C SER A 89 -19.19 2.73 17.31
N GLU A 90 -20.42 2.32 17.57
CA GLU A 90 -21.53 2.32 16.61
C GLU A 90 -21.91 3.72 16.14
N SER A 91 -21.78 4.74 17.00
CA SER A 91 -22.21 6.11 16.70
C SER A 91 -21.49 6.75 15.50
N GLN A 92 -20.26 6.33 15.24
CA GLN A 92 -19.46 6.82 14.08
C GLN A 92 -19.67 6.01 12.80
N VAL A 93 -20.25 4.80 12.88
CA VAL A 93 -20.15 3.80 11.81
C VAL A 93 -21.49 3.12 11.49
N GLU A 94 -22.59 3.56 12.06
CA GLU A 94 -23.90 2.90 11.87
C GLU A 94 -24.30 2.78 10.38
N LYS A 95 -23.93 3.76 9.56
CA LYS A 95 -24.10 3.71 8.10
C LYS A 95 -23.12 2.75 7.42
N GLU A 96 -21.93 2.54 7.98
CA GLU A 96 -20.85 1.77 7.39
C GLU A 96 -20.93 0.26 7.67
N ARG A 97 -21.75 -0.17 8.63
CA ARG A 97 -22.05 -1.59 8.90
C ARG A 97 -22.80 -2.28 7.77
N ARG A 98 -23.49 -1.50 6.92
CA ARG A 98 -24.24 -2.09 5.81
C ARG A 98 -23.28 -2.57 4.73
N PRO A 99 -23.51 -3.77 4.17
CA PRO A 99 -22.78 -4.20 3.00
C PRO A 99 -22.90 -3.15 1.90
N TYR A 100 -21.78 -2.84 1.26
CA TYR A 100 -21.80 -1.96 0.09
C TYR A 100 -21.35 -2.70 -1.16
N SER A 101 -21.93 -2.31 -2.29
CA SER A 101 -21.57 -2.80 -3.60
C SER A 101 -21.23 -1.62 -4.49
N ILE A 102 -20.10 -1.71 -5.18
CA ILE A 102 -19.64 -0.67 -6.10
C ILE A 102 -19.22 -1.26 -7.45
N ALA A 103 -19.47 -0.50 -8.51
CA ALA A 103 -18.73 -0.62 -9.75
C ALA A 103 -17.58 0.38 -9.73
N TYR A 104 -16.42 -0.02 -10.21
CA TYR A 104 -15.26 0.88 -10.26
C TYR A 104 -14.57 0.83 -11.62
N GLY A 105 -13.95 1.95 -11.97
CA GLY A 105 -12.99 2.07 -13.05
C GLY A 105 -11.70 2.66 -12.51
N SER A 106 -10.57 2.12 -12.92
CA SER A 106 -9.26 2.64 -12.51
C SER A 106 -8.28 2.71 -13.66
N MET A 107 -7.38 3.68 -13.56
CA MET A 107 -6.25 3.88 -14.45
C MET A 107 -4.98 4.00 -13.61
N THR A 108 -3.97 3.20 -13.94
CA THR A 108 -2.67 3.27 -13.28
C THR A 108 -1.59 3.50 -14.32
N PHE A 109 -0.83 4.57 -14.13
CA PHE A 109 0.33 4.90 -14.92
C PHE A 109 1.59 4.59 -14.10
N VAL A 110 2.55 3.88 -14.69
CA VAL A 110 3.79 3.48 -14.03
C VAL A 110 4.99 3.80 -14.91
N ARG A 111 6.05 4.30 -14.30
CA ARG A 111 7.40 4.36 -14.86
C ARG A 111 8.37 3.66 -13.92
N ASP A 112 9.04 2.64 -14.42
CA ASP A 112 10.00 1.86 -13.62
C ASP A 112 11.36 1.81 -14.34
N THR A 113 12.35 2.50 -13.77
CA THR A 113 13.73 2.55 -14.26
C THR A 113 14.72 1.92 -13.29
N ARG A 114 14.21 1.18 -12.28
CA ARG A 114 15.05 0.49 -11.31
C ARG A 114 15.88 -0.60 -12.00
N ASN A 115 17.11 -0.76 -11.51
CA ASN A 115 18.01 -1.80 -12.02
C ASN A 115 17.59 -3.22 -11.60
N ASP A 116 16.86 -3.34 -10.51
CA ASP A 116 16.33 -4.60 -9.98
C ASP A 116 15.00 -4.32 -9.27
N THR A 117 13.99 -5.17 -9.50
CA THR A 117 12.66 -4.99 -8.91
C THR A 117 12.63 -5.41 -7.44
N PHE A 118 13.37 -6.45 -7.07
CA PHE A 118 13.37 -7.00 -5.71
C PHE A 118 14.39 -6.35 -4.79
N ASN A 119 15.49 -5.85 -5.36
CA ASN A 119 16.60 -5.32 -4.58
C ASN A 119 17.25 -4.12 -5.29
N PRO A 120 16.49 -3.05 -5.51
CA PRO A 120 16.95 -1.91 -6.27
C PRO A 120 18.09 -1.19 -5.55
N GLU A 121 19.13 -0.83 -6.29
CA GLU A 121 20.26 -0.05 -5.81
C GLU A 121 20.35 1.31 -6.54
N ARG A 122 19.74 1.42 -7.75
CA ARG A 122 19.71 2.65 -8.55
C ARG A 122 18.47 2.72 -9.42
N GLY A 123 18.09 3.95 -9.77
CA GLY A 123 16.95 4.23 -10.63
C GLY A 123 15.77 4.78 -9.87
N ALA A 124 14.62 4.87 -10.51
CA ALA A 124 13.41 5.43 -9.94
C ALA A 124 12.19 4.59 -10.31
N PHE A 125 11.21 4.63 -9.44
CA PHE A 125 9.87 4.11 -9.68
C PHE A 125 8.84 5.22 -9.42
N PHE A 126 7.92 5.39 -10.35
CA PHE A 126 6.79 6.29 -10.19
C PHE A 126 5.51 5.54 -10.54
N SER A 127 4.48 5.69 -9.73
CA SER A 127 3.12 5.24 -10.06
C SER A 127 2.09 6.29 -9.68
N LEU A 128 1.09 6.45 -10.55
CA LEU A 128 -0.10 7.26 -10.31
C LEU A 128 -1.32 6.41 -10.62
N ALA A 129 -2.12 6.15 -9.61
CA ALA A 129 -3.38 5.44 -9.72
C ALA A 129 -4.55 6.40 -9.48
N LEU A 130 -5.53 6.34 -10.37
CA LEU A 130 -6.80 7.05 -10.30
C LEU A 130 -7.91 6.01 -10.28
N GLU A 131 -8.87 6.16 -9.40
CA GLU A 131 -10.01 5.28 -9.29
C GLU A 131 -11.29 6.08 -9.10
N ARG A 132 -12.32 5.71 -9.80
CA ARG A 132 -13.69 6.21 -9.62
C ARG A 132 -14.60 5.04 -9.29
N ALA A 133 -15.28 5.10 -8.16
CA ALA A 133 -16.25 4.12 -7.72
C ALA A 133 -17.66 4.71 -7.72
N TYR A 134 -18.60 3.92 -8.17
CA TYR A 134 -20.03 4.26 -8.22
C TYR A 134 -20.82 3.23 -7.42
N PRO A 135 -21.86 3.65 -6.69
CA PRO A 135 -22.70 2.74 -5.96
C PRO A 135 -23.45 1.79 -6.92
N LEU A 136 -23.53 0.53 -6.54
CA LEU A 136 -24.39 -0.45 -7.17
C LEU A 136 -25.50 -0.82 -6.19
N PHE A 137 -26.69 -1.08 -6.73
CA PHE A 137 -27.88 -1.38 -5.94
C PHE A 137 -28.16 -0.25 -4.92
N SER A 138 -28.77 -0.47 -3.85
CA SER A 138 -29.15 0.55 -2.85
C SER A 138 -28.02 0.97 -1.91
N THR A 139 -26.77 1.11 -2.38
CA THR A 139 -25.63 1.54 -1.58
C THR A 139 -25.27 3.01 -1.85
N GLU A 140 -24.68 3.69 -0.85
CA GLU A 140 -24.36 5.12 -0.95
C GLU A 140 -22.88 5.40 -1.26
N SER A 141 -22.04 4.35 -1.43
CA SER A 141 -20.60 4.48 -1.59
C SER A 141 -20.23 5.02 -2.98
N ASP A 142 -20.02 6.31 -3.05
CA ASP A 142 -19.66 7.07 -4.25
C ASP A 142 -18.38 7.87 -3.95
N PHE A 143 -17.26 7.50 -4.58
CA PHE A 143 -15.99 8.14 -4.29
C PHE A 143 -15.03 8.16 -5.48
N PHE A 144 -14.09 9.10 -5.41
CA PHE A 144 -12.89 9.17 -6.24
C PHE A 144 -11.66 8.98 -5.37
N LYS A 145 -10.67 8.24 -5.86
CA LYS A 145 -9.37 8.03 -5.21
C LYS A 145 -8.24 8.36 -6.16
N LEU A 146 -7.22 9.04 -5.65
CA LEU A 146 -5.93 9.25 -6.28
C LEU A 146 -4.86 8.71 -5.34
N PHE A 147 -3.90 7.95 -5.88
CA PHE A 147 -2.73 7.54 -5.13
C PHE A 147 -1.48 7.65 -6.00
N ALA A 148 -0.52 8.40 -5.51
CA ALA A 148 0.78 8.58 -6.16
C ALA A 148 1.89 8.01 -5.28
N LYS A 149 2.82 7.29 -5.88
CA LYS A 149 4.03 6.77 -5.23
C LYS A 149 5.24 7.11 -6.08
N PHE A 150 6.25 7.69 -5.47
CA PHE A 150 7.56 7.94 -6.06
C PHE A 150 8.63 7.30 -5.20
N GLN A 151 9.59 6.61 -5.83
CA GLN A 151 10.74 6.02 -5.17
C GLN A 151 11.99 6.38 -5.95
N TYR A 152 13.06 6.69 -5.23
CA TYR A 152 14.34 7.00 -5.82
C TYR A 152 15.46 6.26 -5.09
N PHE A 153 16.34 5.66 -5.87
CA PHE A 153 17.43 4.81 -5.40
C PHE A 153 18.73 5.38 -5.95
N TYR A 154 19.62 5.77 -5.06
CA TYR A 154 20.85 6.44 -5.44
C TYR A 154 22.06 5.89 -4.66
N PRO A 155 23.06 5.32 -5.34
CA PRO A 155 24.35 4.98 -4.73
C PRO A 155 25.13 6.28 -4.46
N LEU A 156 25.18 6.71 -3.19
CA LEU A 156 25.84 7.95 -2.81
C LEU A 156 27.37 7.83 -2.92
N VAL A 157 27.90 6.73 -2.37
CA VAL A 157 29.32 6.33 -2.46
C VAL A 157 29.38 4.80 -2.54
N ALA A 158 30.54 4.23 -2.83
CA ALA A 158 30.70 2.78 -3.03
C ALA A 158 30.16 1.86 -1.91
N SER A 159 29.94 2.40 -0.70
CA SER A 159 29.47 1.65 0.47
C SER A 159 28.16 2.15 1.05
N ILE A 160 27.55 3.22 0.50
CA ILE A 160 26.33 3.83 1.03
C ILE A 160 25.32 4.02 -0.10
N ASN A 161 24.17 3.41 0.06
CA ASN A 161 23.01 3.56 -0.83
C ASN A 161 21.91 4.36 -0.15
N PHE A 162 21.35 5.31 -0.87
CA PHE A 162 20.28 6.18 -0.42
C PHE A 162 18.95 5.75 -1.05
N TYR A 163 17.91 5.67 -0.25
CA TYR A 163 16.57 5.24 -0.63
C TYR A 163 15.57 6.28 -0.17
N THR A 164 14.72 6.73 -1.08
CA THR A 164 13.65 7.68 -0.76
C THR A 164 12.34 7.20 -1.32
N THR A 165 11.25 7.36 -0.56
CA THR A 165 9.88 7.12 -1.02
C THR A 165 8.98 8.27 -0.60
N VAL A 166 8.17 8.76 -1.52
CA VAL A 166 7.05 9.65 -1.27
C VAL A 166 5.77 8.92 -1.65
N ARG A 167 4.78 8.97 -0.78
CA ARG A 167 3.43 8.47 -1.04
C ARG A 167 2.44 9.58 -0.74
N PHE A 168 1.54 9.80 -1.66
CA PHE A 168 0.49 10.80 -1.53
C PHE A 168 -0.83 10.20 -2.00
N GLY A 169 -1.87 10.34 -1.20
CA GLY A 169 -3.20 9.84 -1.53
C GLY A 169 -4.28 10.83 -1.16
N LEU A 170 -5.28 10.91 -2.01
CA LEU A 170 -6.50 11.69 -1.78
C LEU A 170 -7.71 10.83 -2.12
N ALA A 171 -8.75 10.94 -1.31
CA ALA A 171 -10.05 10.36 -1.58
C ALA A 171 -11.14 11.39 -1.30
N SER A 172 -12.18 11.43 -2.11
CA SER A 172 -13.30 12.34 -1.97
C SER A 172 -14.63 11.62 -2.16
N GLY A 173 -15.69 12.11 -1.55
CA GLY A 173 -17.00 11.51 -1.58
C GLY A 173 -17.26 10.60 -0.35
N LEU A 174 -18.19 9.66 -0.50
CA LEU A 174 -18.56 8.70 0.56
C LEU A 174 -17.66 7.48 0.52
N VAL A 175 -16.51 7.58 1.18
CA VAL A 175 -15.46 6.56 1.22
C VAL A 175 -15.69 5.62 2.40
N PRO A 176 -16.08 4.35 2.17
CA PRO A 176 -16.23 3.35 3.24
C PRO A 176 -14.91 3.10 3.97
N ILE A 177 -14.96 2.67 5.25
CA ILE A 177 -13.75 2.41 6.05
C ILE A 177 -12.73 1.50 5.34
N PRO A 178 -13.11 0.37 4.71
CA PRO A 178 -12.14 -0.48 4.02
C PRO A 178 -11.41 0.19 2.84
N GLU A 179 -11.94 1.32 2.34
CA GLU A 179 -11.38 2.07 1.22
C GLU A 179 -10.56 3.30 1.66
N ARG A 180 -10.54 3.64 2.95
CA ARG A 180 -9.74 4.74 3.50
C ARG A 180 -8.25 4.42 3.51
N PHE A 181 -7.43 5.44 3.65
CA PHE A 181 -6.00 5.29 3.84
C PHE A 181 -5.66 5.03 5.31
N PHE A 182 -4.74 4.10 5.52
CA PHE A 182 -4.17 3.76 6.81
C PHE A 182 -2.65 3.76 6.71
N ALA A 183 -1.96 4.12 7.78
CA ALA A 183 -0.52 4.08 7.86
C ALA A 183 -0.04 3.81 9.29
N GLY A 184 1.22 3.44 9.41
CA GLY A 184 1.90 2.99 10.63
C GLY A 184 2.55 1.62 10.41
N GLY A 185 3.55 1.30 11.20
CA GLY A 185 4.27 0.05 11.12
C GLY A 185 5.43 0.04 10.12
N SER A 186 6.04 -1.13 9.98
CA SER A 186 7.31 -1.35 9.29
C SER A 186 7.35 -0.93 7.82
N ASN A 187 6.21 -0.88 7.13
CA ASN A 187 6.13 -0.64 5.68
C ASN A 187 5.63 0.77 5.31
N SER A 188 5.36 1.61 6.32
CA SER A 188 4.84 2.96 6.08
C SER A 188 5.47 4.03 6.97
N PHE A 189 5.39 3.90 8.30
CA PHE A 189 5.91 4.86 9.27
C PHE A 189 6.40 4.12 10.52
N ARG A 190 7.72 4.02 10.70
CA ARG A 190 8.40 3.14 11.66
C ARG A 190 8.52 3.72 13.08
N GLY A 191 7.72 4.65 13.45
CA GLY A 191 7.67 5.21 14.83
C GLY A 191 6.31 5.01 15.48
N VAL A 192 5.39 4.34 14.78
CA VAL A 192 4.01 4.10 15.22
C VAL A 192 3.61 2.66 14.89
N SER A 193 2.79 2.06 15.71
CA SER A 193 2.27 0.70 15.50
C SER A 193 1.48 0.60 14.19
N PHE A 194 1.25 -0.62 13.74
CA PHE A 194 0.53 -0.91 12.50
C PHE A 194 -0.81 -0.17 12.46
N GLU A 195 -1.07 0.58 11.38
CA GLU A 195 -2.27 1.40 11.11
C GLU A 195 -2.56 2.56 12.07
N MET A 196 -1.75 2.78 13.10
CA MET A 196 -2.02 3.75 14.17
C MET A 196 -1.56 5.18 13.85
N LEU A 197 -1.15 5.49 12.62
CA LEU A 197 -0.82 6.85 12.19
C LEU A 197 -2.07 7.55 11.65
N GLY A 198 -2.49 8.63 12.28
CA GLY A 198 -3.63 9.44 11.83
C GLY A 198 -4.75 9.51 12.86
N PRO A 199 -6.01 9.66 12.39
CA PRO A 199 -7.16 9.79 13.28
C PRO A 199 -7.48 8.46 13.98
N THR A 200 -7.74 8.56 15.27
CA THR A 200 -8.17 7.45 16.12
C THR A 200 -9.51 7.77 16.76
N GLU A 201 -10.27 6.76 17.07
CA GLU A 201 -11.49 6.90 17.87
C GLU A 201 -11.16 7.32 19.30
N PRO A 202 -11.85 8.33 19.87
CA PRO A 202 -11.53 8.84 21.20
C PRO A 202 -11.69 7.81 22.33
N GLU A 203 -12.66 6.91 22.25
CA GLU A 203 -12.99 5.95 23.30
C GLU A 203 -12.06 4.73 23.28
N SER A 204 -11.91 4.09 22.13
CA SER A 204 -11.12 2.86 21.99
C SER A 204 -9.65 3.14 21.65
N GLY A 205 -9.34 4.31 21.11
CA GLY A 205 -8.01 4.64 20.57
C GLY A 205 -7.67 3.93 19.25
N LEU A 206 -8.64 3.21 18.65
CA LEU A 206 -8.43 2.44 17.41
C LEU A 206 -8.43 3.33 16.17
N PRO A 207 -7.70 2.94 15.10
CA PRO A 207 -7.55 3.76 13.91
C PRO A 207 -8.85 3.82 13.09
N LEU A 208 -9.22 5.04 12.67
CA LEU A 208 -10.37 5.32 11.80
C LEU A 208 -10.00 5.40 10.32
N GLY A 209 -8.70 5.46 10.01
CA GLY A 209 -8.21 5.79 8.68
C GLY A 209 -8.60 7.20 8.25
N GLY A 210 -8.23 7.59 7.04
CA GLY A 210 -8.52 8.92 6.53
C GLY A 210 -8.67 8.98 5.01
N LYS A 211 -9.12 10.14 4.53
CA LYS A 211 -9.31 10.40 3.10
C LYS A 211 -8.12 11.06 2.44
N SER A 212 -7.12 11.49 3.22
CA SER A 212 -5.85 11.93 2.65
C SER A 212 -4.66 11.37 3.43
N ILE A 213 -3.56 11.13 2.72
CA ILE A 213 -2.33 10.58 3.27
C ILE A 213 -1.13 11.22 2.60
N PHE A 214 -0.13 11.56 3.40
CA PHE A 214 1.21 11.90 2.94
C PHE A 214 2.24 11.14 3.76
N LEU A 215 3.16 10.46 3.08
CA LEU A 215 4.28 9.77 3.70
C LEU A 215 5.55 10.07 2.91
N PHE A 216 6.58 10.43 3.63
CA PHE A 216 7.95 10.57 3.16
C PHE A 216 8.83 9.63 3.96
N ASN A 217 9.58 8.77 3.30
CA ASN A 217 10.53 7.87 3.94
C ASN A 217 11.89 8.03 3.28
N MET A 218 12.92 8.09 4.10
CA MET A 218 14.30 8.20 3.68
C MET A 218 15.16 7.20 4.46
N GLU A 219 16.04 6.49 3.79
CA GLU A 219 16.92 5.50 4.41
C GLU A 219 18.30 5.52 3.76
N ALA A 220 19.33 5.60 4.57
CA ALA A 220 20.72 5.39 4.18
C ALA A 220 21.15 3.98 4.62
N ARG A 221 21.56 3.15 3.68
CA ARG A 221 22.08 1.80 3.95
C ARG A 221 23.59 1.76 3.73
N PHE A 222 24.30 1.14 4.64
CA PHE A 222 25.75 1.00 4.57
C PHE A 222 26.18 -0.42 4.94
N ARG A 223 27.21 -0.91 4.28
CA ARG A 223 27.74 -2.25 4.58
C ARG A 223 28.38 -2.26 5.97
N LEU A 224 27.88 -3.13 6.87
CA LEU A 224 28.39 -3.22 8.24
C LEU A 224 29.70 -3.97 8.33
N VAL A 225 29.79 -5.12 7.69
CA VAL A 225 30.94 -6.03 7.79
C VAL A 225 31.37 -6.47 6.40
N LYS A 226 32.61 -6.18 6.01
CA LYS A 226 33.15 -6.57 4.70
C LYS A 226 33.17 -8.09 4.49
N LYS A 227 33.39 -8.87 5.57
CA LYS A 227 33.48 -10.34 5.53
C LYS A 227 32.10 -11.03 5.48
N VAL A 228 31.00 -10.33 5.77
CA VAL A 228 29.63 -10.88 5.72
C VAL A 228 28.89 -10.22 4.56
N PRO A 229 28.88 -10.85 3.39
CA PRO A 229 28.15 -10.32 2.25
C PRO A 229 26.64 -10.29 2.55
N GLY A 230 25.98 -9.20 2.20
CA GLY A 230 24.53 -9.08 2.39
C GLY A 230 24.07 -8.48 3.71
N LEU A 231 24.95 -8.20 4.67
CA LEU A 231 24.62 -7.54 5.93
C LEU A 231 24.86 -6.02 5.83
N TYR A 232 23.78 -5.25 6.00
CA TYR A 232 23.81 -3.78 5.98
C TYR A 232 23.20 -3.22 7.25
N GLY A 233 23.77 -2.12 7.72
CA GLY A 233 23.13 -1.19 8.64
C GLY A 233 22.26 -0.19 7.88
N ALA A 234 21.27 0.34 8.55
CA ALA A 234 20.42 1.38 8.02
C ALA A 234 20.15 2.46 9.08
N VAL A 235 20.12 3.70 8.64
CA VAL A 235 19.58 4.84 9.39
C VAL A 235 18.44 5.39 8.59
N PHE A 236 17.32 5.69 9.23
CA PHE A 236 16.14 6.16 8.54
C PHE A 236 15.45 7.35 9.22
N TYR A 237 14.73 8.07 8.40
CA TYR A 237 13.82 9.13 8.78
C TYR A 237 12.50 8.93 8.05
N ASP A 238 11.40 8.91 8.79
CA ASP A 238 10.05 8.85 8.25
C ASP A 238 9.28 10.09 8.68
N MET A 239 8.51 10.68 7.77
CA MET A 239 7.65 11.82 8.00
C MET A 239 6.29 11.58 7.33
N GLY A 240 5.19 11.92 7.97
CA GLY A 240 3.88 11.79 7.37
C GLY A 240 2.73 11.83 8.34
N ASN A 241 1.53 11.82 7.78
CA ASN A 241 0.29 11.68 8.52
C ASN A 241 -0.84 11.18 7.61
N VAL A 242 -1.91 10.71 8.25
CA VAL A 242 -3.21 10.42 7.64
C VAL A 242 -4.21 11.43 8.20
N PHE A 243 -5.00 12.04 7.33
CA PHE A 243 -5.98 13.07 7.72
C PHE A 243 -7.40 12.61 7.43
N PRO A 244 -8.38 12.95 8.29
CA PRO A 244 -9.78 12.51 8.16
C PRO A 244 -10.38 12.90 6.82
N GLU A 245 -10.24 14.17 6.43
CA GLU A 245 -10.74 14.73 5.19
C GLU A 245 -9.60 15.35 4.36
N MET A 246 -9.84 15.56 3.08
CA MET A 246 -8.86 16.20 2.18
C MET A 246 -8.56 17.64 2.61
N LYS A 247 -9.57 18.39 3.09
CA LYS A 247 -9.43 19.77 3.56
C LYS A 247 -8.60 19.92 4.83
N ASP A 248 -8.47 18.83 5.61
CA ASP A 248 -7.72 18.83 6.88
C ASP A 248 -6.21 18.61 6.64
N PHE A 249 -5.81 18.43 5.39
CA PHE A 249 -4.41 18.23 5.04
C PHE A 249 -3.56 19.44 5.46
N ASN A 250 -2.58 19.20 6.35
CA ASN A 250 -1.71 20.23 6.89
C ASN A 250 -0.28 19.72 7.03
N PHE A 251 0.67 20.37 6.34
CA PHE A 251 2.09 20.03 6.42
C PHE A 251 2.68 20.23 7.82
N LEU A 252 2.11 21.13 8.63
CA LEU A 252 2.60 21.40 9.99
C LEU A 252 2.22 20.29 10.99
N GLU A 253 1.26 19.45 10.63
CA GLU A 253 0.80 18.32 11.44
C GLU A 253 1.44 16.98 11.05
N LEU A 254 2.45 17.01 10.18
CA LEU A 254 3.18 15.81 9.82
C LEU A 254 3.99 15.32 11.02
N LYS A 255 3.79 14.08 11.38
CA LYS A 255 4.57 13.39 12.42
C LYS A 255 5.91 12.96 11.86
N GLN A 256 6.89 12.80 12.73
CA GLN A 256 8.25 12.45 12.35
C GLN A 256 8.76 11.29 13.19
N SER A 257 9.56 10.43 12.59
CA SER A 257 10.29 9.39 13.30
C SER A 257 11.68 9.20 12.73
N VAL A 258 12.57 8.75 13.59
CA VAL A 258 13.94 8.36 13.25
C VAL A 258 14.21 6.95 13.73
N GLY A 259 15.19 6.30 13.15
CA GLY A 259 15.55 4.99 13.65
C GLY A 259 16.77 4.37 13.00
N LEU A 260 17.08 3.20 13.53
CA LEU A 260 18.17 2.34 13.10
C LEU A 260 17.62 1.02 12.62
N GLY A 261 18.33 0.36 11.72
CA GLY A 261 17.91 -0.93 11.23
C GLY A 261 19.04 -1.82 10.76
N LEU A 262 18.76 -3.10 10.70
CA LEU A 262 19.61 -4.10 10.08
C LEU A 262 18.89 -4.67 8.84
N ARG A 263 19.66 -4.93 7.81
CA ARG A 263 19.21 -5.50 6.54
C ARG A 263 20.06 -6.69 6.18
N PHE A 264 19.44 -7.83 5.97
CA PHE A 264 20.11 -9.02 5.49
C PHE A 264 19.53 -9.42 4.14
N LYS A 265 20.35 -9.34 3.08
CA LYS A 265 19.95 -9.75 1.72
C LYS A 265 19.70 -11.24 1.66
N THR A 266 18.51 -11.64 1.17
CA THR A 266 18.21 -13.05 0.85
C THR A 266 17.64 -13.14 -0.56
N PRO A 267 17.64 -14.33 -1.18
CA PRO A 267 17.01 -14.54 -2.50
C PRO A 267 15.52 -14.21 -2.55
N LEU A 268 14.82 -14.27 -1.41
CA LEU A 268 13.39 -13.98 -1.28
C LEU A 268 13.11 -12.52 -0.91
N GLY A 269 14.14 -11.67 -0.90
CA GLY A 269 14.07 -10.28 -0.43
C GLY A 269 14.81 -10.08 0.90
N PRO A 270 15.08 -8.83 1.31
CA PRO A 270 15.82 -8.57 2.54
C PRO A 270 14.98 -8.92 3.78
N ILE A 271 15.62 -9.53 4.77
CA ILE A 271 15.13 -9.57 6.14
C ILE A 271 15.51 -8.23 6.77
N ARG A 272 14.55 -7.54 7.37
CA ARG A 272 14.72 -6.24 8.01
C ARG A 272 14.39 -6.33 9.48
N PHE A 273 15.28 -5.80 10.31
CA PHE A 273 15.02 -5.49 11.70
C PHE A 273 15.13 -3.97 11.87
N ASP A 274 14.06 -3.33 12.30
CA ASP A 274 13.97 -1.89 12.47
C ASP A 274 13.66 -1.53 13.92
N MET A 275 14.28 -0.45 14.41
CA MET A 275 14.01 0.17 15.69
C MET A 275 13.74 1.66 15.43
N GLY A 276 12.48 2.08 15.65
CA GLY A 276 12.01 3.42 15.33
C GLY A 276 11.50 4.18 16.55
N TRP A 277 11.84 5.46 16.63
CA TRP A 277 11.36 6.41 17.65
C TRP A 277 10.45 7.44 17.01
N ASN A 278 9.25 7.61 17.58
CA ASN A 278 8.34 8.70 17.23
C ASN A 278 8.78 9.99 17.93
N LEU A 279 9.21 11.00 17.15
CA LEU A 279 9.67 12.28 17.68
C LEU A 279 8.53 13.17 18.19
N ASN A 280 7.30 12.87 17.83
CA ASN A 280 6.10 13.59 18.28
C ASN A 280 5.43 12.93 19.49
N ALA A 281 6.01 11.86 20.02
CA ALA A 281 5.49 11.22 21.22
C ALA A 281 5.78 12.07 22.47
N THR A 282 4.83 12.07 23.42
CA THR A 282 5.08 12.65 24.73
C THR A 282 6.21 11.90 25.47
N GLU A 283 6.92 12.54 26.39
CA GLU A 283 8.05 11.92 27.11
C GLU A 283 7.74 10.56 27.73
N LYS A 284 6.53 10.35 28.24
CA LYS A 284 6.07 9.04 28.77
C LYS A 284 5.95 7.95 27.70
N LYS A 285 5.80 8.31 26.43
CA LYS A 285 5.62 7.39 25.29
C LYS A 285 6.86 7.33 24.37
N TRP A 286 7.94 7.97 24.72
CA TRP A 286 9.17 7.99 23.92
C TRP A 286 9.95 6.68 24.08
N LYS A 287 9.33 5.58 23.62
CA LYS A 287 9.93 4.24 23.58
C LYS A 287 10.09 3.81 22.13
N PRO A 288 11.20 3.11 21.79
CA PRO A 288 11.35 2.57 20.45
C PRO A 288 10.33 1.46 20.18
N LEU A 289 9.86 1.40 18.95
CA LEU A 289 9.13 0.25 18.43
C LEU A 289 10.07 -0.61 17.60
N PHE A 290 9.93 -1.90 17.74
CA PHE A 290 10.73 -2.89 17.04
C PHE A 290 9.89 -3.61 15.98
N PHE A 291 10.46 -3.77 14.79
CA PHE A 291 9.81 -4.45 13.68
C PHE A 291 10.76 -5.47 13.07
N LEU A 292 10.26 -6.69 12.84
CA LEU A 292 10.91 -7.71 12.05
C LEU A 292 10.06 -7.98 10.82
N THR A 293 10.65 -7.85 9.63
CA THR A 293 9.92 -7.97 8.36
C THR A 293 10.75 -8.66 7.29
N ILE A 294 10.08 -9.33 6.36
CA ILE A 294 10.69 -9.88 5.14
C ILE A 294 10.18 -9.05 3.96
N GLY A 295 11.09 -8.65 3.07
CA GLY A 295 10.79 -7.83 1.91
C GLY A 295 11.20 -6.35 2.05
N ASN A 296 11.09 -5.59 0.97
CA ASN A 296 11.43 -4.19 0.92
C ASN A 296 10.24 -3.31 1.33
N MET A 297 10.56 -2.17 1.97
CA MET A 297 9.63 -1.07 2.17
C MET A 297 9.54 -0.18 0.92
N PHE A 298 10.63 -0.12 0.18
CA PHE A 298 10.87 0.71 -0.98
C PHE A 298 10.60 -0.03 -2.28
#